data_8cfbde969b9148bc83cd88234c4a14bf
#
_entry.id   8cfbde969b9148bc83cd88234c4a14bf
#
_cell.length_a   1.000
_cell.length_b   1.000
_cell.length_c   1.000
_cell.angle_alpha   90.00
_cell.angle_beta   90.00
_cell.angle_gamma   90.00
#
_symmetry.space_group_name_H-M   'P 1'
#
loop_
_entity.id
_entity.type
_entity.pdbx_description
1 polymer ?
#
loop_
_entity_poly.entity_id
_entity_poly.type
_entity_poly.pdbx_seq_one_letter_code
_entity_poly.pdbx_strand_id
1 'polypeptide(L)'
;MTAAAKHIMEVGRPLRTIRVVWFGAEEPGGLGGAALAKTHASDRYAIAGESDLGADRIWRFSSQLMKTDPKAYAQMTAALAPLGIVKNDKGEADGTDVEATVAAGAPWISLNQNATRYFDWHHTPDDTLDKIDPEQLRQNVAAWTAVLAILSGGIEPEPKRHQRR
;
A
#
# COMPACT_ATOMS: atom_id res chain seq x y z
N MET A 1 0.94 -6.24 1.34
CA MET A 1 1.29 -5.64 0.01
C MET A 1 1.83 -6.64 -1.00
N THR A 2 2.75 -7.55 -0.67
CA THR A 2 3.31 -8.54 -1.62
C THR A 2 2.25 -9.40 -2.31
N ALA A 3 1.28 -9.93 -1.56
CA ALA A 3 0.17 -10.69 -2.14
C ALA A 3 -0.67 -9.85 -3.12
N ALA A 4 -0.92 -8.58 -2.80
CA ALA A 4 -1.63 -7.68 -3.70
C ALA A 4 -0.88 -7.45 -5.01
N ALA A 5 0.43 -7.18 -4.95
CA ALA A 5 1.25 -7.06 -6.14
C ALA A 5 1.28 -8.35 -6.97
N LYS A 6 1.35 -9.51 -6.32
CA LYS A 6 1.27 -10.82 -6.97
C LYS A 6 -0.06 -10.98 -7.71
N HIS A 7 -1.20 -10.65 -7.10
CA HIS A 7 -2.50 -10.72 -7.78
C HIS A 7 -2.58 -9.84 -9.02
N ILE A 8 -2.00 -8.64 -8.99
CA ILE A 8 -1.92 -7.79 -10.18
C ILE A 8 -1.13 -8.49 -11.30
N MET A 9 0.02 -9.08 -10.97
CA MET A 9 0.87 -9.77 -11.96
C MET A 9 0.22 -11.06 -12.52
N GLU A 10 -0.63 -11.73 -11.75
CA GLU A 10 -1.40 -12.89 -12.22
C GLU A 10 -2.48 -12.51 -13.24
N VAL A 11 -3.00 -11.30 -13.18
CA VAL A 11 -3.99 -10.76 -14.14
C VAL A 11 -3.33 -10.28 -15.43
N GLY A 12 -2.14 -9.67 -15.32
CA GLY A 12 -1.42 -9.15 -16.45
C GLY A 12 -0.29 -8.19 -16.05
N ARG A 13 0.26 -7.50 -17.03
CA ARG A 13 1.35 -6.56 -16.81
C ARG A 13 0.79 -5.19 -16.43
N PRO A 14 1.15 -4.63 -15.25
CA PRO A 14 0.80 -3.27 -14.89
C PRO A 14 1.54 -2.27 -15.79
N LEU A 15 0.88 -1.16 -16.18
CA LEU A 15 1.49 -0.11 -17.01
C LEU A 15 2.57 0.68 -16.27
N ARG A 16 2.49 0.75 -14.95
CA ARG A 16 3.55 1.31 -14.10
C ARG A 16 4.20 0.22 -13.27
N THR A 17 5.48 0.36 -13.03
CA THR A 17 6.21 -0.53 -12.11
C THR A 17 5.61 -0.47 -10.71
N ILE A 18 5.33 -1.63 -10.15
CA ILE A 18 4.98 -1.78 -8.73
C ILE A 18 6.26 -2.20 -8.00
N ARG A 19 6.69 -1.39 -7.06
CA ARG A 19 7.83 -1.68 -6.19
C ARG A 19 7.29 -2.02 -4.80
N VAL A 20 7.53 -3.25 -4.35
CA VAL A 20 7.29 -3.67 -2.98
C VAL A 20 8.62 -3.71 -2.26
N VAL A 21 8.71 -3.05 -1.13
CA VAL A 21 9.93 -2.95 -0.34
C VAL A 21 9.65 -3.47 1.07
N TRP A 22 10.53 -4.30 1.57
CA TRP A 22 10.61 -4.64 2.97
C TRP A 22 11.78 -3.88 3.58
N PHE A 23 11.43 -2.88 4.34
CA PHE A 23 12.44 -2.04 4.94
C PHE A 23 13.10 -2.74 6.14
N GLY A 24 14.34 -2.40 6.39
CA GLY A 24 15.06 -2.76 7.58
C GLY A 24 15.47 -1.52 8.34
N ALA A 25 15.67 -1.67 9.64
CA ALA A 25 16.14 -0.59 10.52
C ALA A 25 15.18 0.63 10.53
N GLU A 26 13.88 0.35 10.61
CA GLU A 26 12.87 1.39 10.86
C GLU A 26 13.00 1.94 12.27
N GLU A 27 13.03 1.06 13.28
CA GLU A 27 13.08 1.39 14.71
C GLU A 27 14.24 2.31 15.12
N PRO A 28 15.47 2.15 14.59
CA PRO A 28 16.56 3.09 14.88
C PRO A 28 16.50 4.39 14.06
N GLY A 29 15.34 4.75 13.50
CA GLY A 29 15.10 6.04 12.85
C GLY A 29 14.94 5.98 11.32
N GLY A 30 14.23 4.99 10.77
CA GLY A 30 13.82 4.95 9.37
C GLY A 30 14.98 4.83 8.38
N LEU A 31 16.08 4.17 8.77
CA LEU A 31 17.33 4.16 7.98
C LEU A 31 17.12 3.50 6.61
N GLY A 32 16.28 2.47 6.53
CA GLY A 32 15.95 1.80 5.27
C GLY A 32 15.19 2.72 4.31
N GLY A 33 14.20 3.46 4.81
CA GLY A 33 13.45 4.45 4.04
C GLY A 33 14.33 5.59 3.53
N ALA A 34 15.17 6.14 4.39
CA ALA A 34 16.14 7.18 4.01
C ALA A 34 17.12 6.69 2.93
N ALA A 35 17.62 5.46 3.05
CA ALA A 35 18.53 4.87 2.06
C ALA A 35 17.82 4.66 0.71
N LEU A 36 16.57 4.19 0.72
CA LEU A 36 15.77 4.05 -0.50
C LEU A 36 15.59 5.40 -1.19
N ALA A 37 15.13 6.42 -0.46
CA ALA A 37 14.89 7.75 -1.02
C ALA A 37 16.17 8.35 -1.63
N LYS A 38 17.32 8.16 -0.99
CA LYS A 38 18.63 8.61 -1.51
C LYS A 38 19.04 7.86 -2.76
N THR A 39 18.92 6.52 -2.77
CA THR A 39 19.37 5.66 -3.87
C THR A 39 18.49 5.85 -5.11
N HIS A 40 17.22 6.14 -4.92
CA HIS A 40 16.21 6.30 -5.95
C HIS A 40 15.72 7.75 -6.10
N ALA A 41 16.56 8.72 -5.77
CA ALA A 41 16.21 10.15 -5.81
C ALA A 41 15.78 10.67 -7.20
N SER A 42 16.19 9.98 -8.28
CA SER A 42 15.77 10.29 -9.65
C SER A 42 14.46 9.64 -10.07
N ASP A 43 13.95 8.68 -9.29
CA ASP A 43 12.71 7.98 -9.65
C ASP A 43 11.50 8.90 -9.45
N ARG A 44 10.52 8.75 -10.36
CA ARG A 44 9.23 9.44 -10.23
C ARG A 44 8.19 8.45 -9.73
N TYR A 45 7.73 8.66 -8.52
CA TYR A 45 6.68 7.86 -7.92
C TYR A 45 5.29 8.42 -8.28
N ALA A 46 4.40 7.55 -8.75
CA ALA A 46 2.99 7.90 -8.91
C ALA A 46 2.29 7.96 -7.54
N ILE A 47 2.74 7.12 -6.61
CA ILE A 47 2.27 7.06 -5.22
C ILE A 47 3.31 6.34 -4.35
N ALA A 48 3.39 6.71 -3.10
CA ALA A 48 4.06 5.98 -2.03
C ALA A 48 3.06 5.70 -0.91
N GLY A 49 3.16 4.54 -0.28
CA GLY A 49 2.30 4.16 0.84
C GLY A 49 2.90 2.98 1.60
N GLU A 50 2.58 2.93 2.87
CA GLU A 50 3.09 1.96 3.82
C GLU A 50 1.94 1.19 4.48
N SER A 51 2.22 0.03 5.02
CA SER A 51 1.30 -0.76 5.83
C SER A 51 2.07 -1.33 7.00
N ASP A 52 1.93 -0.72 8.16
CA ASP A 52 2.75 -0.98 9.35
C ASP A 52 1.95 -1.08 10.67
N LEU A 53 0.67 -0.79 10.69
CA LEU A 53 -0.18 -0.86 11.89
C LEU A 53 -0.84 -2.24 12.08
N GLY A 54 -0.07 -3.31 11.95
CA GLY A 54 -0.55 -4.69 12.11
C GLY A 54 -1.39 -5.19 10.93
N ALA A 55 -2.31 -6.13 11.19
CA ALA A 55 -3.08 -6.80 10.14
C ALA A 55 -4.60 -6.76 10.34
N ASP A 56 -5.10 -6.00 11.30
CA ASP A 56 -6.52 -5.79 11.51
C ASP A 56 -7.14 -5.02 10.33
N ARG A 57 -8.46 -4.98 10.25
CA ARG A 57 -9.16 -4.38 9.10
C ARG A 57 -8.74 -2.94 8.85
N ILE A 58 -8.47 -2.62 7.60
CA ILE A 58 -8.44 -1.24 7.14
C ILE A 58 -9.86 -0.69 7.23
N TRP A 59 -10.04 0.45 7.88
CA TRP A 59 -11.34 1.08 8.08
C TRP A 59 -11.48 2.44 7.40
N ARG A 60 -10.35 3.10 7.10
CA ARG A 60 -10.35 4.37 6.37
C ARG A 60 -9.12 4.48 5.48
N PHE A 61 -9.20 5.37 4.49
CA PHE A 61 -8.04 5.78 3.71
C PHE A 61 -8.01 7.29 3.51
N SER A 62 -6.81 7.82 3.32
CA SER A 62 -6.54 9.19 2.92
C SER A 62 -5.44 9.21 1.87
N SER A 63 -5.42 10.26 1.03
CA SER A 63 -4.39 10.39 0.01
C SER A 63 -4.29 11.83 -0.47
N GLN A 64 -3.08 12.24 -0.79
CA GLN A 64 -2.81 13.50 -1.47
C GLN A 64 -3.51 13.59 -2.85
N LEU A 65 -3.83 12.44 -3.46
CA LEU A 65 -4.53 12.37 -4.75
C LEU A 65 -5.91 13.03 -4.73
N MET A 66 -6.53 13.20 -3.57
CA MET A 66 -7.73 14.03 -3.45
C MET A 66 -7.56 15.40 -4.12
N LYS A 67 -6.37 15.98 -4.06
CA LYS A 67 -6.06 17.31 -4.63
C LYS A 67 -5.34 17.21 -5.98
N THR A 68 -4.50 16.21 -6.20
CA THR A 68 -3.60 16.11 -7.35
C THR A 68 -4.13 15.23 -8.48
N ASP A 69 -4.95 14.23 -8.16
CA ASP A 69 -5.69 13.38 -9.13
C ASP A 69 -7.06 12.97 -8.56
N PRO A 70 -8.05 13.90 -8.58
CA PRO A 70 -9.39 13.62 -8.04
C PRO A 70 -10.10 12.44 -8.71
N LYS A 71 -9.75 12.13 -9.97
CA LYS A 71 -10.31 10.99 -10.70
C LYS A 71 -9.86 9.67 -10.09
N ALA A 72 -8.57 9.50 -9.90
CA ALA A 72 -8.01 8.31 -9.26
C ALA A 72 -8.54 8.20 -7.81
N TYR A 73 -8.62 9.32 -7.08
CA TYR A 73 -9.19 9.34 -5.74
C TYR A 73 -10.64 8.88 -5.70
N ALA A 74 -11.47 9.32 -6.64
CA ALA A 74 -12.87 8.88 -6.75
C ALA A 74 -12.98 7.38 -7.09
N GLN A 75 -12.12 6.88 -7.99
CA GLN A 75 -12.06 5.45 -8.32
C GLN A 75 -11.67 4.61 -7.10
N MET A 76 -10.68 5.03 -6.33
CA MET A 76 -10.31 4.36 -5.07
C MET A 76 -11.45 4.38 -4.06
N THR A 77 -12.13 5.52 -3.89
CA THR A 77 -13.28 5.64 -3.01
C THR A 77 -14.37 4.62 -3.37
N ALA A 78 -14.69 4.50 -4.66
CA ALA A 78 -15.69 3.55 -5.13
C ALA A 78 -15.25 2.08 -4.95
N ALA A 79 -13.97 1.77 -5.19
CA ALA A 79 -13.45 0.42 -5.08
C ALA A 79 -13.27 -0.04 -3.62
N LEU A 80 -12.96 0.88 -2.71
CA LEU A 80 -12.71 0.58 -1.29
C LEU A 80 -14.01 0.55 -0.46
N ALA A 81 -15.06 1.25 -0.87
CA ALA A 81 -16.33 1.30 -0.15
C ALA A 81 -16.96 -0.09 0.10
N PRO A 82 -17.00 -1.04 -0.85
CA PRO A 82 -17.53 -2.39 -0.60
C PRO A 82 -16.73 -3.20 0.44
N LEU A 83 -15.48 -2.81 0.70
CA LEU A 83 -14.63 -3.40 1.74
C LEU A 83 -14.87 -2.78 3.13
N GLY A 84 -15.81 -1.85 3.26
CA GLY A 84 -16.09 -1.13 4.49
C GLY A 84 -15.08 -0.01 4.80
N ILE A 85 -14.30 0.41 3.80
CA ILE A 85 -13.27 1.43 3.97
C ILE A 85 -13.81 2.80 3.55
N VAL A 86 -13.80 3.75 4.47
CA VAL A 86 -14.29 5.11 4.23
C VAL A 86 -13.14 6.06 3.87
N LYS A 87 -13.44 7.06 3.06
CA LYS A 87 -12.48 8.11 2.77
C LYS A 87 -12.30 9.06 3.96
N ASN A 88 -11.09 9.58 4.15
CA ASN A 88 -10.78 10.63 5.10
C ASN A 88 -10.10 11.80 4.39
N ASP A 89 -10.88 12.85 4.12
CA ASP A 89 -10.43 14.01 3.36
C ASP A 89 -9.50 14.96 4.19
N LYS A 90 -9.32 14.66 5.47
CA LYS A 90 -8.46 15.42 6.41
C LYS A 90 -7.22 14.63 6.85
N GLY A 91 -6.97 13.48 6.25
CA GLY A 91 -5.81 12.65 6.61
C GLY A 91 -4.50 13.27 6.13
N GLU A 92 -3.43 12.81 6.73
CA GLU A 92 -2.04 13.16 6.43
C GLU A 92 -1.28 11.93 5.96
N ALA A 93 -0.04 12.13 5.47
CA ALA A 93 0.85 11.02 5.19
C ALA A 93 1.13 10.26 6.49
N ASP A 94 1.19 8.95 6.38
CA ASP A 94 1.42 8.02 7.48
C ASP A 94 2.46 7.00 7.03
N GLY A 95 3.39 6.63 7.93
CA GLY A 95 4.42 5.65 7.67
C GLY A 95 5.85 6.21 7.70
N THR A 96 6.64 5.71 8.63
CA THR A 96 8.03 6.12 8.89
C THR A 96 8.95 5.77 7.73
N ASP A 97 8.74 4.60 7.11
CA ASP A 97 9.59 4.10 6.03
C ASP A 97 9.41 4.86 4.71
N VAL A 98 8.21 5.39 4.45
CA VAL A 98 7.95 6.18 3.23
C VAL A 98 8.14 7.68 3.43
N GLU A 99 8.35 8.15 4.66
CA GLU A 99 8.45 9.58 4.98
C GLU A 99 9.48 10.31 4.11
N ALA A 100 10.68 9.78 4.01
CA ALA A 100 11.75 10.39 3.20
C ALA A 100 11.39 10.45 1.70
N THR A 101 10.69 9.43 1.18
CA THR A 101 10.23 9.39 -0.21
C THR A 101 9.11 10.41 -0.45
N VAL A 102 8.20 10.57 0.49
CA VAL A 102 7.13 11.58 0.45
C VAL A 102 7.70 12.98 0.57
N ALA A 103 8.66 13.21 1.47
CA ALA A 103 9.36 14.48 1.61
C ALA A 103 10.12 14.88 0.35
N ALA A 104 10.61 13.90 -0.43
CA ALA A 104 11.22 14.11 -1.74
C ALA A 104 10.19 14.41 -2.86
N GLY A 105 8.89 14.46 -2.55
CA GLY A 105 7.83 14.89 -3.45
C GLY A 105 6.95 13.76 -4.03
N ALA A 106 7.10 12.53 -3.57
CA ALA A 106 6.18 11.47 -3.96
C ALA A 106 4.77 11.75 -3.40
N PRO A 107 3.71 11.64 -4.20
CA PRO A 107 2.35 11.61 -3.66
C PRO A 107 2.17 10.43 -2.70
N TRP A 108 1.32 10.61 -1.71
CA TRP A 108 1.13 9.59 -0.67
C TRP A 108 -0.29 9.04 -0.61
N ILE A 109 -0.41 7.82 -0.09
CA ILE A 109 -1.65 7.19 0.33
C ILE A 109 -1.43 6.49 1.68
N SER A 110 -2.39 6.65 2.58
CA SER A 110 -2.46 5.92 3.86
C SER A 110 -3.72 5.05 3.88
N LEU A 111 -3.55 3.77 4.17
CA LEU A 111 -4.62 2.82 4.43
C LEU A 111 -4.54 2.45 5.91
N ASN A 112 -5.38 3.08 6.74
CA ASN A 112 -5.29 2.94 8.17
C ASN A 112 -6.02 1.68 8.67
N GLN A 113 -5.28 0.75 9.24
CA GLN A 113 -5.81 -0.40 9.96
C GLN A 113 -6.46 0.01 11.27
N ASN A 114 -7.32 -0.85 11.79
CA ASN A 114 -7.83 -0.73 13.15
C ASN A 114 -6.73 -1.11 14.14
N ALA A 115 -6.12 -0.14 14.77
CA ALA A 115 -5.03 -0.33 15.73
C ALA A 115 -5.52 -0.55 17.17
N THR A 116 -6.79 -0.88 17.39
CA THR A 116 -7.35 -1.02 18.76
C THR A 116 -6.61 -2.06 19.58
N ARG A 117 -6.16 -3.16 18.94
CA ARG A 117 -5.41 -4.25 19.59
C ARG A 117 -3.91 -4.18 19.32
N TYR A 118 -3.45 -3.23 18.49
CA TYR A 118 -2.06 -3.15 18.04
C TYR A 118 -1.09 -3.07 19.24
N PHE A 119 -1.35 -2.18 20.19
CA PHE A 119 -0.49 -1.97 21.34
C PHE A 119 -0.59 -3.05 22.42
N ASP A 120 -1.51 -4.02 22.29
CA ASP A 120 -1.55 -5.17 23.19
C ASP A 120 -0.38 -6.14 22.92
N TRP A 121 0.16 -6.12 21.68
CA TRP A 121 1.21 -7.04 21.25
C TRP A 121 2.46 -6.36 20.71
N HIS A 122 2.34 -5.16 20.17
CA HIS A 122 3.42 -4.40 19.58
C HIS A 122 4.65 -4.37 20.50
N HIS A 123 5.80 -4.80 19.97
CA HIS A 123 7.07 -4.92 20.70
C HIS A 123 7.04 -5.86 21.91
N THR A 124 6.18 -6.83 21.92
CA THR A 124 6.13 -7.88 22.96
C THR A 124 6.44 -9.26 22.41
N PRO A 125 6.85 -10.24 23.26
CA PRO A 125 7.02 -11.63 22.83
C PRO A 125 5.73 -12.30 22.33
N ASP A 126 4.56 -11.71 22.62
CA ASP A 126 3.25 -12.20 22.19
C ASP A 126 2.86 -11.75 20.78
N ASP A 127 3.66 -10.92 20.13
CA ASP A 127 3.45 -10.53 18.72
C ASP A 127 3.85 -11.70 17.81
N THR A 128 2.94 -12.60 17.65
CA THR A 128 3.13 -13.87 16.94
C THR A 128 2.09 -14.07 15.85
N LEU A 129 2.39 -14.93 14.87
CA LEU A 129 1.55 -15.13 13.68
C LEU A 129 0.11 -15.56 14.00
N ASP A 130 -0.12 -16.25 15.10
CA ASP A 130 -1.46 -16.69 15.55
C ASP A 130 -2.39 -15.54 15.98
N LYS A 131 -1.85 -14.34 16.18
CA LYS A 131 -2.64 -13.12 16.44
C LYS A 131 -3.26 -12.53 15.18
N ILE A 132 -2.78 -12.93 14.01
CA ILE A 132 -3.28 -12.44 12.73
C ILE A 132 -4.59 -13.13 12.37
N ASP A 133 -5.66 -12.36 12.23
CA ASP A 133 -6.94 -12.87 11.71
C ASP A 133 -6.86 -12.93 10.15
N PRO A 134 -6.98 -14.16 9.58
CA PRO A 134 -6.89 -14.33 8.12
C PRO A 134 -7.96 -13.57 7.33
N GLU A 135 -9.16 -13.37 7.89
CA GLU A 135 -10.23 -12.64 7.21
C GLU A 135 -9.91 -11.14 7.15
N GLN A 136 -9.36 -10.58 8.21
CA GLN A 136 -8.95 -9.20 8.25
C GLN A 136 -7.75 -8.96 7.33
N LEU A 137 -6.78 -9.87 7.35
CA LEU A 137 -5.65 -9.81 6.41
C LEU A 137 -6.10 -9.91 4.95
N ARG A 138 -7.09 -10.74 4.62
CA ARG A 138 -7.66 -10.80 3.26
C ARG A 138 -8.26 -9.45 2.83
N GLN A 139 -8.95 -8.75 3.72
CA GLN A 139 -9.47 -7.42 3.43
C GLN A 139 -8.34 -6.43 3.16
N ASN A 140 -7.23 -6.48 3.90
CA ASN A 140 -6.04 -5.68 3.64
C ASN A 140 -5.46 -5.97 2.25
N VAL A 141 -5.32 -7.25 1.88
CA VAL A 141 -4.84 -7.65 0.56
C VAL A 141 -5.77 -7.14 -0.54
N ALA A 142 -7.09 -7.26 -0.37
CA ALA A 142 -8.06 -6.77 -1.32
C ALA A 142 -7.99 -5.24 -1.48
N ALA A 143 -7.86 -4.50 -0.40
CA ALA A 143 -7.72 -3.05 -0.43
C ALA A 143 -6.45 -2.61 -1.19
N TRP A 144 -5.29 -3.17 -0.87
CA TRP A 144 -4.06 -2.88 -1.60
C TRP A 144 -4.12 -3.33 -3.06
N THR A 145 -4.79 -4.45 -3.37
CA THR A 145 -4.97 -4.88 -4.76
C THR A 145 -5.79 -3.86 -5.55
N ALA A 146 -6.88 -3.35 -4.99
CA ALA A 146 -7.70 -2.32 -5.62
C ALA A 146 -6.91 -1.02 -5.86
N VAL A 147 -6.15 -0.57 -4.87
CA VAL A 147 -5.29 0.61 -4.97
C VAL A 147 -4.24 0.43 -6.06
N LEU A 148 -3.51 -0.68 -6.05
CA LEU A 148 -2.47 -0.97 -7.03
C LEU A 148 -3.04 -1.11 -8.45
N ALA A 149 -4.19 -1.75 -8.62
CA ALA A 149 -4.85 -1.87 -9.93
C ALA A 149 -5.18 -0.50 -10.54
N ILE A 150 -5.70 0.42 -9.72
CA ILE A 150 -6.05 1.78 -10.15
C ILE A 150 -4.79 2.58 -10.46
N LEU A 151 -3.83 2.60 -9.54
CA LEU A 151 -2.68 3.49 -9.59
C LEU A 151 -1.54 2.99 -10.49
N SER A 152 -1.54 1.71 -10.84
CA SER A 152 -0.63 1.19 -11.88
C SER A 152 -0.96 1.70 -13.29
N GLY A 153 -2.05 2.44 -13.44
CA GLY A 153 -2.48 3.02 -14.72
C GLY A 153 -3.23 2.05 -15.62
N GLY A 154 -3.55 0.87 -15.13
CA GLY A 154 -4.19 -0.22 -15.84
C GLY A 154 -3.32 -1.47 -15.90
N ILE A 155 -3.91 -2.55 -16.37
CA ILE A 155 -3.25 -3.86 -16.51
C ILE A 155 -3.45 -4.32 -17.94
N GLU A 156 -2.36 -4.54 -18.67
CA GLU A 156 -2.39 -5.16 -19.99
C GLU A 156 -2.47 -6.68 -19.84
N PRO A 157 -3.45 -7.35 -20.48
CA PRO A 157 -3.49 -8.81 -20.49
C PRO A 157 -2.19 -9.37 -21.07
N GLU A 158 -1.64 -10.41 -20.46
CA GLU A 158 -0.50 -11.10 -21.07
C GLU A 158 -0.89 -11.61 -22.47
N PRO A 159 -0.02 -11.44 -23.47
CA PRO A 159 -0.25 -12.03 -24.79
C PRO A 159 -0.36 -13.55 -24.63
N LYS A 160 -1.47 -14.12 -25.13
CA LYS A 160 -1.65 -15.58 -25.10
C LYS A 160 -0.39 -16.23 -25.67
N ARG A 161 0.34 -16.97 -24.84
CA ARG A 161 1.46 -17.78 -25.31
C ARG A 161 0.90 -18.73 -26.36
N HIS A 162 1.24 -18.53 -27.63
CA HIS A 162 0.98 -19.52 -28.65
C HIS A 162 1.70 -20.80 -28.22
N GLN A 163 0.95 -21.80 -27.78
CA GLN A 163 1.49 -23.14 -27.63
C GLN A 163 2.05 -23.52 -29.00
N ARG A 164 3.37 -23.51 -29.12
CA ARG A 164 4.03 -24.14 -30.29
C ARG A 164 3.69 -25.62 -30.22
N ARG A 165 2.89 -26.06 -31.19
CA ARG A 165 2.65 -27.48 -31.44
C ARG A 165 3.93 -28.11 -31.98
#